data_c39a486d99d453ed6d45d59fe221d28c
#
_entry.id   c39a486d99d453ed6d45d59fe221d28c
#
_cell.length_a   1.000
_cell.length_b   1.000
_cell.length_c   1.000
_cell.angle_alpha   90.00
_cell.angle_beta   90.00
_cell.angle_gamma   90.00
#
_symmetry.space_group_name_H-M   'P 1'
#
loop_
_entity.id
_entity.type
_entity.pdbx_description
1 polymer ?
#
loop_
_entity_poly.entity_id
_entity_poly.type
_entity_poly.pdbx_seq_one_letter_code
_entity_poly.pdbx_strand_id
1 'polypeptide(L)'
;QTSVAPLITVGMIDPLRNRWGTANFRYAGKSWSKPVVNLETLNQADQELYEWVKERLRPKVLLATQTKVLEVIPDLDGKLIPSTPVISIECDSQDIWKITAVLSSAAISAYAFSTTAGSALSSDTIKLSAKQVMNLPLPPESNHWTKASKYAESAFNAKNREEKKKQMLKMSEEINIAYGCDNEILQKWWIHRLPKWR
;
A
#
# COMPACT_ATOMS: atom_id res chain seq x y z
N GLN A 1 2.36 18.25 -20.00
CA GLN A 1 2.12 17.82 -18.61
C GLN A 1 0.61 17.78 -18.41
N THR A 2 0.09 16.68 -17.90
CA THR A 2 -1.34 16.57 -17.56
C THR A 2 -1.64 17.54 -16.42
N SER A 3 -2.58 18.48 -16.63
CA SER A 3 -2.98 19.47 -15.62
C SER A 3 -3.75 18.86 -14.44
N VAL A 4 -4.02 17.55 -14.48
CA VAL A 4 -4.76 16.81 -13.45
C VAL A 4 -4.02 15.57 -12.99
N ALA A 5 -4.12 15.27 -11.69
CA ALA A 5 -3.55 14.05 -11.10
C ALA A 5 -4.58 13.31 -10.24
N PRO A 6 -4.63 11.97 -10.30
CA PRO A 6 -5.55 11.17 -9.49
C PRO A 6 -5.31 11.33 -7.99
N LEU A 7 -6.38 11.56 -7.23
CA LEU A 7 -6.38 11.60 -5.78
C LEU A 7 -6.70 10.21 -5.22
N ILE A 8 -5.84 9.70 -4.35
CA ILE A 8 -5.98 8.38 -3.72
C ILE A 8 -6.35 8.53 -2.25
N THR A 9 -7.44 7.89 -1.85
CA THR A 9 -7.86 7.79 -0.45
C THR A 9 -7.65 6.38 0.07
N VAL A 10 -7.70 6.19 1.39
CA VAL A 10 -7.55 4.87 2.04
C VAL A 10 -8.49 3.82 1.43
N GLY A 11 -9.75 4.17 1.18
CA GLY A 11 -10.74 3.24 0.62
C GLY A 11 -10.46 2.79 -0.82
N MET A 12 -9.51 3.41 -1.51
CA MET A 12 -9.11 3.06 -2.88
C MET A 12 -7.90 2.12 -2.93
N ILE A 13 -7.33 1.77 -1.80
CA ILE A 13 -6.19 0.87 -1.70
C ILE A 13 -6.67 -0.45 -1.10
N ASP A 14 -6.62 -1.52 -1.88
CA ASP A 14 -6.67 -2.91 -1.40
C ASP A 14 -5.25 -3.51 -1.55
N PRO A 15 -4.94 -4.66 -0.95
CA PRO A 15 -3.64 -5.30 -1.11
C PRO A 15 -3.26 -5.49 -2.59
N LEU A 16 -2.22 -4.79 -3.04
CA LEU A 16 -1.73 -4.80 -4.42
C LEU A 16 -2.80 -4.47 -5.47
N ARG A 17 -3.79 -3.62 -5.12
CA ARG A 17 -4.84 -3.23 -6.05
C ARG A 17 -5.25 -1.77 -5.87
N ASN A 18 -5.02 -0.98 -6.90
CA ASN A 18 -5.57 0.37 -6.99
C ASN A 18 -7.03 0.30 -7.45
N ARG A 19 -7.95 0.80 -6.63
CA ARG A 19 -9.40 0.82 -6.90
C ARG A 19 -9.90 2.16 -7.47
N TRP A 20 -9.04 3.12 -7.69
CA TRP A 20 -9.40 4.38 -8.31
C TRP A 20 -10.12 4.13 -9.65
N GLY A 21 -11.29 4.70 -9.83
CA GLY A 21 -12.11 4.52 -11.03
C GLY A 21 -12.90 3.20 -11.11
N THR A 22 -12.81 2.31 -10.12
CA THR A 22 -13.52 1.02 -10.13
C THR A 22 -14.78 1.00 -9.24
N ALA A 23 -14.92 1.96 -8.34
CA ALA A 23 -16.04 2.10 -7.42
C ALA A 23 -16.20 3.55 -6.98
N ASN A 24 -17.34 3.86 -6.36
CA ASN A 24 -17.55 5.16 -5.73
C ASN A 24 -17.00 5.16 -4.31
N PHE A 25 -16.30 6.21 -3.96
CA PHE A 25 -15.69 6.44 -2.64
C PHE A 25 -16.17 7.76 -2.05
N ARG A 26 -16.41 7.77 -0.75
CA ARG A 26 -16.80 8.98 -0.04
C ARG A 26 -15.56 9.78 0.35
N TYR A 27 -15.50 11.05 -0.07
CA TYR A 27 -14.42 11.95 0.25
C TYR A 27 -14.94 13.40 0.33
N ALA A 28 -14.56 14.15 1.37
CA ALA A 28 -15.02 15.52 1.60
C ALA A 28 -16.56 15.67 1.51
N GLY A 29 -17.31 14.73 2.10
CA GLY A 29 -18.77 14.75 2.12
C GLY A 29 -19.48 14.36 0.81
N LYS A 30 -18.74 14.09 -0.26
CA LYS A 30 -19.26 13.74 -1.59
C LYS A 30 -18.85 12.33 -2.01
N SER A 31 -19.56 11.78 -3.00
CA SER A 31 -19.23 10.48 -3.61
C SER A 31 -18.49 10.72 -4.94
N TRP A 32 -17.33 10.04 -5.09
CA TRP A 32 -16.44 10.19 -6.23
C TRP A 32 -16.06 8.84 -6.79
N SER A 33 -16.08 8.69 -8.11
CA SER A 33 -15.53 7.50 -8.79
C SER A 33 -14.08 7.70 -9.19
N LYS A 34 -13.74 8.88 -9.71
CA LYS A 34 -12.42 9.24 -10.21
C LYS A 34 -12.00 10.62 -9.70
N PRO A 35 -11.75 10.79 -8.39
CA PRO A 35 -11.33 12.09 -7.88
C PRO A 35 -9.96 12.46 -8.44
N VAL A 36 -9.84 13.71 -8.87
CA VAL A 36 -8.60 14.29 -9.39
C VAL A 36 -8.34 15.65 -8.76
N VAL A 37 -7.09 16.04 -8.72
CA VAL A 37 -6.65 17.41 -8.39
C VAL A 37 -6.26 18.10 -9.67
N ASN A 38 -6.85 19.27 -9.94
CA ASN A 38 -6.38 20.15 -11.01
C ASN A 38 -5.19 20.95 -10.49
N LEU A 39 -3.99 20.67 -11.03
CA LEU A 39 -2.74 21.24 -10.55
C LEU A 39 -2.61 22.74 -10.85
N GLU A 40 -3.17 23.21 -11.97
CA GLU A 40 -3.14 24.63 -12.32
C GLU A 40 -4.03 25.45 -11.37
N THR A 41 -5.26 24.96 -11.13
CA THR A 41 -6.17 25.59 -10.17
C THR A 41 -5.59 25.57 -8.75
N LEU A 42 -4.95 24.46 -8.35
CA LEU A 42 -4.29 24.36 -7.05
C LEU A 42 -3.16 25.37 -6.90
N ASN A 43 -2.30 25.50 -7.91
CA ASN A 43 -1.19 26.45 -7.91
C ASN A 43 -1.65 27.91 -7.77
N GLN A 44 -2.80 28.25 -8.38
CA GLN A 44 -3.39 29.58 -8.27
C GLN A 44 -4.05 29.84 -6.91
N ALA A 45 -4.65 28.79 -6.31
CA ALA A 45 -5.40 28.92 -5.07
C ALA A 45 -4.52 28.79 -3.81
N ASP A 46 -3.52 27.90 -3.84
CA ASP A 46 -2.65 27.56 -2.70
C ASP A 46 -1.30 27.06 -3.24
N GLN A 47 -0.34 27.96 -3.36
CA GLN A 47 0.98 27.64 -3.88
C GLN A 47 1.76 26.70 -2.95
N GLU A 48 1.61 26.82 -1.64
CA GLU A 48 2.30 25.95 -0.66
C GLU A 48 1.81 24.50 -0.78
N LEU A 49 0.50 24.30 -0.87
CA LEU A 49 -0.09 23.00 -1.09
C LEU A 49 0.27 22.44 -2.48
N TYR A 50 0.36 23.27 -3.50
CA TYR A 50 0.81 22.85 -4.83
C TYR A 50 2.23 22.31 -4.82
N GLU A 51 3.18 23.01 -4.19
CA GLU A 51 4.56 22.53 -4.08
C GLU A 51 4.64 21.23 -3.26
N TRP A 52 3.87 21.14 -2.16
CA TRP A 52 3.74 19.90 -1.38
C TRP A 52 3.23 18.72 -2.22
N VAL A 53 2.23 18.93 -3.08
CA VAL A 53 1.69 17.93 -4.01
C VAL A 53 2.74 17.55 -5.05
N LYS A 54 3.39 18.54 -5.65
CA LYS A 54 4.40 18.37 -6.71
C LYS A 54 5.59 17.51 -6.24
N GLU A 55 6.07 17.73 -5.03
CA GLU A 55 7.12 16.91 -4.43
C GLU A 55 6.72 15.42 -4.34
N ARG A 56 5.43 15.13 -4.20
CA ARG A 56 4.89 13.77 -4.09
C ARG A 56 4.53 13.11 -5.41
N LEU A 57 4.60 13.85 -6.51
CA LEU A 57 4.43 13.30 -7.87
C LEU A 57 5.74 12.67 -8.35
N ARG A 58 6.18 11.64 -7.64
CA ARG A 58 7.33 10.79 -7.94
C ARG A 58 7.00 9.32 -7.64
N PRO A 59 7.78 8.36 -8.19
CA PRO A 59 7.61 6.95 -7.85
C PRO A 59 7.68 6.70 -6.34
N LYS A 60 6.73 5.88 -5.82
CA LYS A 60 6.56 5.63 -4.39
C LYS A 60 5.68 4.43 -4.12
N VAL A 61 5.58 4.02 -2.87
CA VAL A 61 4.57 3.07 -2.39
C VAL A 61 3.56 3.83 -1.54
N LEU A 62 2.27 3.58 -1.76
CA LEU A 62 1.18 4.16 -0.98
C LEU A 62 0.61 3.11 -0.03
N LEU A 63 0.54 3.47 1.26
CA LEU A 63 0.04 2.62 2.34
C LEU A 63 -1.29 3.17 2.87
N ALA A 64 -2.34 2.34 2.87
CA ALA A 64 -3.58 2.61 3.56
C ALA A 64 -3.42 2.37 5.07
N THR A 65 -3.95 3.28 5.87
CA THR A 65 -4.00 3.14 7.33
C THR A 65 -5.36 2.60 7.78
N GLN A 66 -5.42 2.05 9.00
CA GLN A 66 -6.64 1.51 9.64
C GLN A 66 -7.22 0.30 8.88
N THR A 67 -6.39 -0.65 8.56
CA THR A 67 -6.71 -1.88 7.82
C THR A 67 -6.45 -3.13 8.67
N LYS A 68 -7.00 -4.28 8.28
CA LYS A 68 -6.81 -5.55 9.02
C LYS A 68 -5.45 -6.19 8.78
N VAL A 69 -4.85 -5.92 7.63
CA VAL A 69 -3.48 -6.23 7.23
C VAL A 69 -2.89 -4.97 6.61
N LEU A 70 -1.61 -4.90 6.38
CA LEU A 70 -1.07 -3.77 5.63
C LEU A 70 -1.53 -3.85 4.16
N GLU A 71 -2.09 -2.77 3.67
CA GLU A 71 -2.60 -2.65 2.31
C GLU A 71 -1.83 -1.56 1.57
N VAL A 72 -1.11 -1.96 0.54
CA VAL A 72 -0.25 -1.06 -0.24
C VAL A 72 -0.44 -1.24 -1.73
N ILE A 73 -0.14 -0.16 -2.45
CA ILE A 73 -0.01 -0.16 -3.91
C ILE A 73 1.26 0.59 -4.32
N PRO A 74 1.99 0.12 -5.34
CA PRO A 74 3.06 0.89 -5.96
C PRO A 74 2.47 1.97 -6.87
N ASP A 75 3.10 3.12 -6.90
CA ASP A 75 2.90 4.20 -7.88
C ASP A 75 4.19 4.35 -8.68
N LEU A 76 4.35 3.52 -9.70
CA LEU A 76 5.58 3.44 -10.51
C LEU A 76 5.81 4.69 -11.36
N ASP A 77 4.73 5.30 -11.83
CA ASP A 77 4.78 6.49 -12.65
C ASP A 77 4.86 7.80 -11.83
N GLY A 78 4.66 7.74 -10.53
CA GLY A 78 4.65 8.91 -9.67
C GLY A 78 3.49 9.86 -9.92
N LYS A 79 2.33 9.36 -10.33
CA LYS A 79 1.18 10.19 -10.75
C LYS A 79 0.09 10.34 -9.70
N LEU A 80 0.13 9.54 -8.64
CA LEU A 80 -0.93 9.48 -7.64
C LEU A 80 -0.69 10.47 -6.50
N ILE A 81 -1.71 11.24 -6.14
CA ILE A 81 -1.69 12.16 -4.99
C ILE A 81 -2.33 11.45 -3.80
N PRO A 82 -1.61 11.22 -2.70
CA PRO A 82 -2.20 10.67 -1.49
C PRO A 82 -3.01 11.72 -0.74
N SER A 83 -4.23 11.38 -0.32
CA SER A 83 -4.96 12.16 0.68
C SER A 83 -4.68 11.63 2.08
N THR A 84 -4.67 12.48 3.09
CA THR A 84 -4.62 12.05 4.49
C THR A 84 -5.81 11.12 4.79
N PRO A 85 -5.61 9.94 5.41
CA PRO A 85 -4.38 9.47 6.08
C PRO A 85 -3.55 8.45 5.29
N VAL A 86 -3.55 8.46 3.95
CA VAL A 86 -2.66 7.61 3.15
C VAL A 86 -1.20 8.04 3.39
N ILE A 87 -0.32 7.08 3.65
CA ILE A 87 1.11 7.32 3.85
C ILE A 87 1.87 7.06 2.55
N SER A 88 2.70 8.02 2.13
CA SER A 88 3.66 7.86 1.03
C SER A 88 4.98 7.34 1.57
N ILE A 89 5.52 6.30 0.94
CA ILE A 89 6.81 5.71 1.25
C ILE A 89 7.69 5.89 0.01
N GLU A 90 8.68 6.74 0.13
CA GLU A 90 9.65 7.01 -0.93
C GLU A 90 10.85 6.07 -0.76
N CYS A 91 11.29 5.50 -1.85
CA CYS A 91 12.47 4.64 -1.95
C CYS A 91 13.05 4.72 -3.36
N ASP A 92 14.20 4.15 -3.58
CA ASP A 92 14.78 4.05 -4.92
C ASP A 92 13.82 3.26 -5.84
N SER A 93 13.72 3.69 -7.08
CA SER A 93 12.77 3.10 -8.05
C SER A 93 12.97 1.59 -8.24
N GLN A 94 14.22 1.11 -8.12
CA GLN A 94 14.57 -0.31 -8.19
C GLN A 94 14.04 -1.11 -6.99
N ASP A 95 13.78 -0.47 -5.85
CA ASP A 95 13.37 -1.11 -4.60
C ASP A 95 11.85 -1.06 -4.37
N ILE A 96 11.09 -0.36 -5.21
CA ILE A 96 9.64 -0.21 -5.06
C ILE A 96 8.94 -1.57 -4.90
N TRP A 97 9.28 -2.55 -5.75
CA TRP A 97 8.68 -3.89 -5.67
C TRP A 97 9.15 -4.68 -4.45
N LYS A 98 10.40 -4.48 -4.01
CA LYS A 98 10.92 -5.09 -2.77
C LYS A 98 10.17 -4.55 -1.55
N ILE A 99 10.02 -3.23 -1.44
CA ILE A 99 9.27 -2.58 -0.35
C ILE A 99 7.79 -2.95 -0.41
N THR A 100 7.20 -2.97 -1.61
CA THR A 100 5.81 -3.39 -1.81
C THR A 100 5.60 -4.83 -1.32
N ALA A 101 6.50 -5.76 -1.64
CA ALA A 101 6.42 -7.15 -1.20
C ALA A 101 6.48 -7.29 0.33
N VAL A 102 7.43 -6.61 0.97
CA VAL A 102 7.56 -6.59 2.43
C VAL A 102 6.27 -6.10 3.08
N LEU A 103 5.80 -4.91 2.70
CA LEU A 103 4.62 -4.30 3.29
C LEU A 103 3.31 -5.06 3.00
N SER A 104 3.28 -5.90 1.95
CA SER A 104 2.13 -6.74 1.61
C SER A 104 2.17 -8.12 2.26
N SER A 105 3.15 -8.43 3.11
CA SER A 105 3.38 -9.77 3.64
C SER A 105 2.67 -10.05 4.98
N ALA A 106 2.53 -11.33 5.31
CA ALA A 106 2.02 -11.79 6.59
C ALA A 106 2.93 -11.37 7.75
N ALA A 107 4.26 -11.53 7.59
CA ALA A 107 5.25 -11.23 8.63
C ALA A 107 5.16 -9.77 9.11
N ILE A 108 5.21 -8.82 8.20
CA ILE A 108 5.13 -7.39 8.55
C ILE A 108 3.74 -6.98 9.02
N SER A 109 2.67 -7.54 8.45
CA SER A 109 1.32 -7.28 8.95
C SER A 109 1.14 -7.76 10.39
N ALA A 110 1.67 -8.93 10.75
CA ALA A 110 1.60 -9.45 12.11
C ALA A 110 2.47 -8.63 13.09
N TYR A 111 3.67 -8.26 12.67
CA TYR A 111 4.55 -7.38 13.45
C TYR A 111 3.86 -6.02 13.72
N ALA A 112 3.34 -5.38 12.68
CA ALA A 112 2.61 -4.12 12.81
C ALA A 112 1.39 -4.28 13.73
N PHE A 113 0.62 -5.35 13.59
CA PHE A 113 -0.53 -5.64 14.45
C PHE A 113 -0.12 -5.78 15.92
N SER A 114 0.94 -6.54 16.21
CA SER A 114 1.43 -6.76 17.58
C SER A 114 1.96 -5.48 18.25
N THR A 115 2.62 -4.61 17.47
CA THR A 115 3.23 -3.38 17.99
C THR A 115 2.26 -2.21 18.10
N THR A 116 1.10 -2.28 17.44
CA THR A 116 0.06 -1.24 17.48
C THR A 116 -1.19 -1.65 18.23
N ALA A 117 -1.20 -2.81 18.86
CA ALA A 117 -2.31 -3.29 19.66
C ALA A 117 -2.75 -2.23 20.71
N GLY A 118 -4.04 -1.87 20.69
CA GLY A 118 -4.61 -0.86 21.58
C GLY A 118 -4.55 0.60 21.07
N SER A 119 -3.86 0.90 19.98
CA SER A 119 -3.80 2.26 19.40
C SER A 119 -4.84 2.52 18.30
N ALA A 120 -5.47 1.48 17.79
CA ALA A 120 -6.47 1.57 16.73
C ALA A 120 -7.90 1.78 17.27
N LEU A 121 -8.79 2.30 16.43
CA LEU A 121 -10.21 2.51 16.75
C LEU A 121 -10.98 1.19 16.98
N SER A 122 -10.43 0.06 16.51
CA SER A 122 -10.93 -1.27 16.80
C SER A 122 -9.77 -2.21 17.13
N SER A 123 -10.01 -3.19 17.99
CA SER A 123 -9.00 -4.21 18.38
C SER A 123 -8.52 -5.09 17.21
N ASP A 124 -9.15 -4.98 16.04
CA ASP A 124 -8.92 -5.84 14.87
C ASP A 124 -8.25 -5.11 13.70
N THR A 125 -7.80 -3.87 13.89
CA THR A 125 -7.17 -3.07 12.83
C THR A 125 -5.78 -2.61 13.20
N ILE A 126 -4.93 -2.44 12.19
CA ILE A 126 -3.59 -1.87 12.28
C ILE A 126 -3.70 -0.38 11.97
N LYS A 127 -3.20 0.47 12.86
CA LYS A 127 -3.09 1.90 12.63
C LYS A 127 -1.64 2.33 12.84
N LEU A 128 -0.98 2.69 11.77
CA LEU A 128 0.41 3.17 11.78
C LEU A 128 0.48 4.67 11.52
N SER A 129 1.35 5.34 12.24
CA SER A 129 1.86 6.67 11.89
C SER A 129 3.03 6.54 10.90
N ALA A 130 3.38 7.61 10.21
CA ALA A 130 4.55 7.62 9.31
C ALA A 130 5.84 7.22 10.04
N LYS A 131 6.04 7.68 11.29
CA LYS A 131 7.19 7.30 12.12
C LYS A 131 7.23 5.78 12.41
N GLN A 132 6.09 5.16 12.67
CA GLN A 132 6.03 3.72 12.89
C GLN A 132 6.33 2.93 11.61
N VAL A 133 5.86 3.41 10.44
CA VAL A 133 6.19 2.82 9.15
C VAL A 133 7.69 2.85 8.87
N MET A 134 8.35 3.97 9.15
CA MET A 134 9.81 4.11 9.00
C MET A 134 10.62 3.17 9.91
N ASN A 135 10.03 2.71 11.01
CA ASN A 135 10.66 1.79 11.95
C ASN A 135 10.28 0.32 11.72
N LEU A 136 9.52 0.02 10.68
CA LEU A 136 9.24 -1.39 10.34
C LEU A 136 10.56 -2.07 9.92
N PRO A 137 10.88 -3.25 10.50
CA PRO A 137 12.09 -3.95 10.14
C PRO A 137 12.03 -4.42 8.68
N LEU A 138 13.13 -4.32 7.96
CA LEU A 138 13.31 -4.93 6.64
C LEU A 138 14.01 -6.28 6.80
N PRO A 139 13.73 -7.28 5.95
CA PRO A 139 14.45 -8.54 5.98
C PRO A 139 15.88 -8.32 5.47
N PRO A 140 16.83 -9.21 5.83
CA PRO A 140 18.15 -9.22 5.21
C PRO A 140 18.05 -9.40 3.68
N GLU A 141 18.97 -8.79 2.93
CA GLU A 141 19.07 -9.01 1.49
C GLU A 141 19.25 -10.50 1.19
N SER A 142 18.39 -11.03 0.33
CA SER A 142 18.35 -12.45 0.02
C SER A 142 17.67 -12.73 -1.32
N ASN A 143 17.91 -13.93 -1.86
CA ASN A 143 17.19 -14.41 -3.03
C ASN A 143 15.67 -14.52 -2.78
N HIS A 144 15.26 -14.79 -1.54
CA HIS A 144 13.85 -14.86 -1.16
C HIS A 144 13.18 -13.50 -1.30
N TRP A 145 13.79 -12.43 -0.82
CA TRP A 145 13.25 -11.08 -0.99
C TRP A 145 13.18 -10.68 -2.47
N THR A 146 14.21 -11.02 -3.25
CA THR A 146 14.21 -10.78 -4.70
C THR A 146 13.10 -11.56 -5.43
N LYS A 147 12.83 -12.81 -5.06
CA LYS A 147 11.70 -13.57 -5.61
C LYS A 147 10.36 -12.98 -5.20
N ALA A 148 10.21 -12.58 -3.93
CA ALA A 148 9.01 -11.96 -3.43
C ALA A 148 8.67 -10.68 -4.20
N SER A 149 9.65 -9.84 -4.56
CA SER A 149 9.41 -8.64 -5.35
C SER A 149 8.80 -8.95 -6.72
N LYS A 150 9.24 -10.01 -7.39
CA LYS A 150 8.68 -10.48 -8.67
C LYS A 150 7.24 -11.01 -8.51
N TYR A 151 6.95 -11.70 -7.40
CA TYR A 151 5.59 -12.14 -7.10
C TYR A 151 4.67 -10.97 -6.76
N ALA A 152 5.15 -9.92 -6.09
CA ALA A 152 4.40 -8.69 -5.85
C ALA A 152 4.00 -8.01 -7.17
N GLU A 153 4.94 -7.87 -8.09
CA GLU A 153 4.70 -7.35 -9.44
C GLU A 153 3.68 -8.20 -10.20
N SER A 154 3.85 -9.53 -10.18
CA SER A 154 2.92 -10.47 -10.82
C SER A 154 1.51 -10.39 -10.20
N ALA A 155 1.40 -10.25 -8.89
CA ALA A 155 0.12 -10.09 -8.20
C ALA A 155 -0.57 -8.76 -8.55
N PHE A 156 0.20 -7.67 -8.63
CA PHE A 156 -0.33 -6.35 -9.01
C PHE A 156 -0.89 -6.36 -10.43
N ASN A 157 -0.20 -7.02 -11.37
CA ASN A 157 -0.55 -7.11 -12.79
C ASN A 157 -1.51 -8.27 -13.13
N ALA A 158 -1.92 -9.07 -12.14
CA ALA A 158 -2.78 -10.23 -12.36
C ALA A 158 -4.15 -9.82 -12.92
N LYS A 159 -4.60 -10.54 -13.97
CA LYS A 159 -5.85 -10.24 -14.70
C LYS A 159 -7.10 -10.74 -13.97
N ASN A 160 -6.96 -11.70 -13.07
CA ASN A 160 -8.06 -12.27 -12.32
C ASN A 160 -7.68 -12.51 -10.85
N ARG A 161 -8.73 -12.76 -10.04
CA ARG A 161 -8.62 -12.92 -8.60
C ARG A 161 -7.78 -14.12 -8.18
N GLU A 162 -7.94 -15.25 -8.85
CA GLU A 162 -7.27 -16.50 -8.47
C GLU A 162 -5.76 -16.40 -8.71
N GLU A 163 -5.37 -15.86 -9.85
CA GLU A 163 -3.96 -15.61 -10.18
C GLU A 163 -3.35 -14.63 -9.16
N LYS A 164 -4.03 -13.53 -8.87
CA LYS A 164 -3.60 -12.57 -7.88
C LYS A 164 -3.38 -13.21 -6.52
N LYS A 165 -4.36 -13.98 -6.03
CA LYS A 165 -4.27 -14.67 -4.74
C LYS A 165 -3.08 -15.62 -4.71
N LYS A 166 -2.89 -16.40 -5.76
CA LYS A 166 -1.76 -17.33 -5.90
C LYS A 166 -0.42 -16.62 -5.80
N GLN A 167 -0.25 -15.50 -6.51
CA GLN A 167 1.00 -14.72 -6.50
C GLN A 167 1.22 -14.06 -5.13
N MET A 168 0.17 -13.51 -4.50
CA MET A 168 0.26 -12.94 -3.16
C MET A 168 0.67 -13.96 -2.10
N LEU A 169 0.17 -15.19 -2.17
CA LEU A 169 0.55 -16.25 -1.25
C LEU A 169 2.04 -16.59 -1.37
N LYS A 170 2.53 -16.77 -2.60
CA LYS A 170 3.95 -17.03 -2.87
C LYS A 170 4.84 -15.86 -2.43
N MET A 171 4.41 -14.64 -2.69
CA MET A 171 5.11 -13.43 -2.23
C MET A 171 5.27 -13.43 -0.70
N SER A 172 4.17 -13.68 0.02
CA SER A 172 4.18 -13.67 1.49
C SER A 172 5.02 -14.81 2.06
N GLU A 173 4.97 -16.02 1.48
CA GLU A 173 5.83 -17.15 1.85
C GLU A 173 7.33 -16.80 1.71
N GLU A 174 7.74 -16.25 0.58
CA GLU A 174 9.14 -15.87 0.35
C GLU A 174 9.60 -14.76 1.32
N ILE A 175 8.73 -13.79 1.67
CA ILE A 175 9.06 -12.79 2.69
C ILE A 175 9.14 -13.41 4.08
N ASN A 176 8.23 -14.33 4.45
CA ASN A 176 8.30 -15.02 5.74
C ASN A 176 9.63 -15.80 5.88
N ILE A 177 10.07 -16.48 4.82
CA ILE A 177 11.38 -17.15 4.78
C ILE A 177 12.52 -16.15 4.92
N ALA A 178 12.45 -15.01 4.23
CA ALA A 178 13.48 -13.97 4.32
C ALA A 178 13.64 -13.41 5.74
N TYR A 179 12.56 -13.38 6.52
CA TYR A 179 12.59 -13.02 7.95
C TYR A 179 12.97 -14.20 8.89
N GLY A 180 13.11 -15.41 8.37
CA GLY A 180 13.32 -16.60 9.17
C GLY A 180 12.08 -17.00 9.99
N CYS A 181 10.88 -16.60 9.59
CA CYS A 181 9.62 -16.89 10.27
C CYS A 181 8.63 -17.68 9.38
N ASP A 182 9.15 -18.67 8.64
CA ASP A 182 8.30 -19.56 7.84
C ASP A 182 7.36 -20.37 8.75
N ASN A 183 6.11 -19.90 8.82
CA ASN A 183 5.11 -20.43 9.75
C ASN A 183 3.72 -20.45 9.09
N GLU A 184 3.18 -21.64 8.95
CA GLU A 184 1.86 -21.87 8.36
C GLU A 184 0.72 -21.16 9.14
N ILE A 185 0.84 -21.05 10.47
CA ILE A 185 -0.14 -20.35 11.31
C ILE A 185 -0.17 -18.86 10.98
N LEU A 186 1.01 -18.25 10.78
CA LEU A 186 1.15 -16.85 10.39
C LEU A 186 0.49 -16.60 9.03
N GLN A 187 0.74 -17.47 8.06
CA GLN A 187 0.14 -17.36 6.73
C GLN A 187 -1.39 -17.52 6.79
N LYS A 188 -1.92 -18.48 7.55
CA LYS A 188 -3.36 -18.66 7.76
C LYS A 188 -4.00 -17.45 8.45
N TRP A 189 -3.38 -16.91 9.49
CA TRP A 189 -3.81 -15.69 10.18
C TRP A 189 -3.97 -14.52 9.19
N TRP A 190 -2.98 -14.29 8.34
CA TRP A 190 -2.98 -13.22 7.35
C TRP A 190 -4.07 -13.41 6.30
N ILE A 191 -4.22 -14.63 5.75
CA ILE A 191 -5.23 -14.96 4.74
C ILE A 191 -6.64 -14.66 5.24
N HIS A 192 -6.96 -15.00 6.49
CA HIS A 192 -8.27 -14.74 7.08
C HIS A 192 -8.57 -13.26 7.26
N ARG A 193 -7.55 -12.42 7.31
CA ARG A 193 -7.67 -10.97 7.49
C ARG A 193 -7.65 -10.17 6.18
N LEU A 194 -7.29 -10.81 5.07
CA LEU A 194 -7.35 -10.18 3.76
C LEU A 194 -8.79 -9.73 3.46
N PRO A 195 -8.96 -8.55 2.84
CA PRO A 195 -10.29 -8.10 2.45
C PRO A 195 -10.93 -9.11 1.50
N LYS A 196 -12.24 -9.34 1.67
CA LYS A 196 -12.99 -10.09 0.67
C LYS A 196 -12.96 -9.30 -0.62
N TRP A 197 -12.31 -9.84 -1.61
CA TRP A 197 -12.23 -9.22 -2.95
C TRP A 197 -13.65 -8.99 -3.48
N ARG A 198 -14.03 -7.74 -3.61
CA ARG A 198 -15.30 -7.31 -4.19
C ARG A 198 -15.14 -7.03 -5.68
#